data_fced3d4c117fae6f5d63a2b09b5d7972
#
_entry.id   fced3d4c117fae6f5d63a2b09b5d7972
#
_cell.length_a   1.000
_cell.length_b   1.000
_cell.length_c   1.000
_cell.angle_alpha   90.00
_cell.angle_beta   90.00
_cell.angle_gamma   90.00
#
_symmetry.space_group_name_H-M   'P 1'
#
loop_
_entity.id
_entity.type
_entity.pdbx_description
1 polymer ?
#
loop_
_entity_poly.entity_id
_entity_poly.type
_entity_poly.pdbx_seq_one_letter_code
_entity_poly.pdbx_strand_id
1 'polypeptide(L)'
;LKPTYGRASRHGIFPLCWTMDHPGPMTRTVRDAALMLQPIAGPDPKDPATVDRPVPDYAAALTPELKGMRVGLPSGYFFDQAEPELEAAARTAAGVLAQAGAQVEEVEIPYIGQAAAAALTIYLAEATAYHDDDITARPELYTDQVRTFLELGHYVLAKDYLHAQRYRQLLGRSMVEVMRNCDVLVMPTLPLTVPNLGQETVTIRGVEQTVFAAMLRNTEPFNLTGQPALTVPCGFSADGLPMGVQIVGRPFDEVAVLRTGYAYQQATDWHERRPTV
;
A
#
# COMPACT_ATOMS: atom_id res chain seq x y z
N LEU A 1 3.69 -4.82 -6.38
CA LEU A 1 2.42 -4.19 -6.73
C LEU A 1 1.29 -4.84 -5.93
N LYS A 2 0.50 -4.04 -5.25
CA LYS A 2 -0.81 -4.38 -4.70
C LYS A 2 -1.85 -3.87 -5.70
N PRO A 3 -2.57 -4.75 -6.43
CA PRO A 3 -3.62 -4.30 -7.35
C PRO A 3 -4.85 -3.79 -6.60
N THR A 4 -5.84 -3.31 -7.32
CA THR A 4 -7.14 -2.94 -6.75
C THR A 4 -7.80 -4.14 -6.07
N TYR A 5 -8.51 -3.90 -4.96
CA TYR A 5 -9.33 -4.92 -4.32
C TYR A 5 -10.32 -5.53 -5.31
N GLY A 6 -10.29 -6.86 -5.42
CA GLY A 6 -11.11 -7.58 -6.40
C GLY A 6 -10.57 -7.62 -7.83
N ARG A 7 -9.33 -7.13 -8.09
CA ARG A 7 -8.66 -7.30 -9.39
C ARG A 7 -8.08 -8.71 -9.55
N ALA A 8 -7.58 -9.30 -8.47
CA ALA A 8 -7.05 -10.66 -8.41
C ALA A 8 -7.82 -11.46 -7.35
N SER A 9 -8.02 -12.76 -7.61
CA SER A 9 -8.74 -13.66 -6.72
C SER A 9 -7.93 -13.95 -5.44
N ARG A 10 -8.63 -14.04 -4.31
CA ARG A 10 -8.11 -14.47 -3.01
C ARG A 10 -8.44 -15.94 -2.71
N HIS A 11 -9.12 -16.63 -3.65
CA HIS A 11 -9.47 -18.03 -3.44
C HIS A 11 -8.21 -18.89 -3.25
N GLY A 12 -8.19 -19.68 -2.18
CA GLY A 12 -7.04 -20.52 -1.80
C GLY A 12 -5.95 -19.78 -1.03
N ILE A 13 -6.13 -18.50 -0.72
CA ILE A 13 -5.23 -17.72 0.16
C ILE A 13 -5.82 -17.75 1.58
N PHE A 14 -4.95 -18.00 2.57
CA PHE A 14 -5.32 -17.98 3.98
C PHE A 14 -5.61 -16.55 4.41
N PRO A 15 -6.84 -16.22 4.84
CA PRO A 15 -7.23 -14.83 5.07
C PRO A 15 -6.62 -14.26 6.35
N LEU A 16 -6.23 -12.98 6.28
CA LEU A 16 -6.08 -12.13 7.46
C LEU A 16 -7.35 -11.27 7.63
N CYS A 17 -7.76 -10.59 6.56
CA CYS A 17 -8.90 -9.68 6.58
C CYS A 17 -9.58 -9.71 5.21
N TRP A 18 -10.66 -10.47 5.06
CA TRP A 18 -11.26 -10.72 3.74
C TRP A 18 -11.76 -9.48 3.02
N THR A 19 -12.00 -8.36 3.72
CA THR A 19 -12.39 -7.11 3.08
C THR A 19 -11.22 -6.21 2.73
N MET A 20 -9.97 -6.57 3.14
CA MET A 20 -8.77 -5.76 2.90
C MET A 20 -7.58 -6.54 2.34
N ASP A 21 -7.64 -7.87 2.26
CA ASP A 21 -6.58 -8.68 1.66
C ASP A 21 -6.48 -8.46 0.16
N HIS A 22 -5.25 -8.27 -0.33
CA HIS A 22 -4.94 -8.02 -1.73
C HIS A 22 -3.78 -8.91 -2.17
N PRO A 23 -3.98 -9.95 -2.97
CA PRO A 23 -2.86 -10.64 -3.63
C PRO A 23 -2.29 -9.81 -4.76
N GLY A 24 -0.97 -9.85 -4.92
CA GLY A 24 -0.31 -9.09 -5.96
C GLY A 24 1.15 -9.50 -6.19
N PRO A 25 1.73 -9.18 -7.36
CA PRO A 25 3.08 -9.56 -7.70
C PRO A 25 4.15 -8.80 -6.90
N MET A 26 5.19 -9.51 -6.50
CA MET A 26 6.44 -8.97 -5.97
C MET A 26 7.58 -9.31 -6.92
N THR A 27 8.14 -8.31 -7.58
CA THR A 27 9.13 -8.46 -8.65
C THR A 27 10.23 -7.42 -8.51
N ARG A 28 11.31 -7.56 -9.25
CA ARG A 28 12.39 -6.57 -9.27
C ARG A 28 12.11 -5.40 -10.19
N THR A 29 11.38 -5.64 -11.28
CA THR A 29 11.05 -4.60 -12.25
C THR A 29 9.56 -4.38 -12.33
N VAL A 30 9.16 -3.18 -12.70
CA VAL A 30 7.76 -2.85 -12.94
C VAL A 30 7.22 -3.62 -14.15
N ARG A 31 8.07 -3.90 -15.15
CA ARG A 31 7.70 -4.73 -16.30
C ARG A 31 7.32 -6.15 -15.87
N ASP A 32 8.10 -6.76 -14.98
CA ASP A 32 7.80 -8.09 -14.46
C ASP A 32 6.51 -8.07 -13.62
N ALA A 33 6.26 -6.99 -12.87
CA ALA A 33 5.01 -6.82 -12.14
C ALA A 33 3.80 -6.77 -13.09
N ALA A 34 3.91 -6.09 -14.22
CA ALA A 34 2.88 -6.05 -15.26
C ALA A 34 2.65 -7.44 -15.87
N LEU A 35 3.74 -8.15 -16.23
CA LEU A 35 3.66 -9.51 -16.78
C LEU A 35 3.05 -10.51 -15.79
N MET A 36 3.39 -10.41 -14.49
CA MET A 36 2.83 -11.30 -13.46
C MET A 36 1.39 -10.95 -13.10
N LEU A 37 1.00 -9.67 -13.16
CA LEU A 37 -0.40 -9.28 -12.92
C LEU A 37 -1.33 -9.81 -14.01
N GLN A 38 -0.88 -9.84 -15.26
CA GLN A 38 -1.69 -10.19 -16.42
C GLN A 38 -2.49 -11.51 -16.25
N PRO A 39 -1.86 -12.65 -15.89
CA PRO A 39 -2.56 -13.94 -15.76
C PRO A 39 -3.40 -14.08 -14.49
N ILE A 40 -3.18 -13.27 -13.45
CA ILE A 40 -3.91 -13.37 -12.19
C ILE A 40 -5.04 -12.35 -12.07
N ALA A 41 -5.13 -11.39 -13.00
CA ALA A 41 -6.17 -10.37 -13.02
C ALA A 41 -7.44 -10.90 -13.71
N GLY A 42 -8.59 -10.58 -13.12
CA GLY A 42 -9.90 -10.91 -13.71
C GLY A 42 -10.86 -11.55 -12.71
N PRO A 43 -12.09 -11.85 -13.16
CA PRO A 43 -13.11 -12.46 -12.32
C PRO A 43 -12.79 -13.93 -12.03
N ASP A 44 -13.06 -14.35 -10.80
CA ASP A 44 -13.02 -15.73 -10.36
C ASP A 44 -14.34 -16.08 -9.66
N PRO A 45 -15.14 -17.02 -10.18
CA PRO A 45 -16.42 -17.42 -9.58
C PRO A 45 -16.26 -17.99 -8.16
N LYS A 46 -15.04 -18.35 -7.74
CA LYS A 46 -14.75 -18.85 -6.38
C LYS A 46 -14.42 -17.74 -5.39
N ASP A 47 -14.17 -16.52 -5.86
CA ASP A 47 -14.03 -15.34 -4.99
C ASP A 47 -15.06 -14.26 -5.38
N PRO A 48 -16.16 -14.14 -4.64
CA PRO A 48 -17.24 -13.19 -4.95
C PRO A 48 -16.81 -11.71 -4.84
N ALA A 49 -15.63 -11.43 -4.32
CA ALA A 49 -15.10 -10.06 -4.29
C ALA A 49 -14.42 -9.66 -5.60
N THR A 50 -14.13 -10.62 -6.48
CA THR A 50 -13.56 -10.27 -7.80
C THR A 50 -14.57 -9.54 -8.68
N VAL A 51 -14.07 -8.56 -9.43
CA VAL A 51 -14.92 -7.69 -10.26
C VAL A 51 -14.74 -8.05 -11.72
N ASP A 52 -15.85 -8.30 -12.43
CA ASP A 52 -15.84 -8.52 -13.86
C ASP A 52 -15.62 -7.19 -14.61
N ARG A 53 -14.35 -6.87 -14.81
CA ARG A 53 -13.87 -5.71 -15.57
C ARG A 53 -12.83 -6.17 -16.57
N PRO A 54 -12.79 -5.55 -17.77
CA PRO A 54 -11.75 -5.84 -18.75
C PRO A 54 -10.36 -5.76 -18.12
N VAL A 55 -9.50 -6.71 -18.47
CA VAL A 55 -8.09 -6.72 -18.09
C VAL A 55 -7.30 -6.12 -19.24
N PRO A 56 -6.70 -4.93 -19.07
CA PRO A 56 -5.90 -4.32 -20.13
C PRO A 56 -4.59 -5.11 -20.32
N ASP A 57 -3.93 -4.94 -21.47
CA ASP A 57 -2.55 -5.40 -21.63
C ASP A 57 -1.62 -4.47 -20.84
N TYR A 58 -1.28 -4.90 -19.63
CA TYR A 58 -0.46 -4.11 -18.72
C TYR A 58 0.95 -3.87 -19.27
N ALA A 59 1.54 -4.85 -19.96
CA ALA A 59 2.89 -4.74 -20.48
C ALA A 59 2.96 -3.81 -21.71
N ALA A 60 1.96 -3.86 -22.59
CA ALA A 60 1.86 -2.97 -23.74
C ALA A 60 1.61 -1.51 -23.36
N ALA A 61 1.02 -1.26 -22.16
CA ALA A 61 0.74 0.09 -21.66
C ALA A 61 1.96 0.80 -21.08
N LEU A 62 3.11 0.13 -20.92
CA LEU A 62 4.32 0.70 -20.32
C LEU A 62 5.03 1.62 -21.31
N THR A 63 5.08 2.91 -21.00
CA THR A 63 5.84 3.93 -21.73
C THR A 63 6.67 4.76 -20.78
N PRO A 64 7.87 5.24 -21.20
CA PRO A 64 8.73 6.05 -20.34
C PRO A 64 8.26 7.52 -20.22
N GLU A 65 7.41 7.99 -21.14
CA GLU A 65 6.91 9.36 -21.14
C GLU A 65 5.66 9.49 -20.28
N LEU A 66 5.63 10.54 -19.45
CA LEU A 66 4.51 10.86 -18.56
C LEU A 66 3.78 12.16 -18.96
N LYS A 67 3.93 12.59 -20.23
CA LYS A 67 3.25 13.81 -20.70
C LYS A 67 1.74 13.73 -20.45
N GLY A 68 1.22 14.71 -19.72
CA GLY A 68 -0.18 14.81 -19.35
C GLY A 68 -0.58 14.01 -18.10
N MET A 69 0.34 13.25 -17.49
CA MET A 69 0.10 12.58 -16.20
C MET A 69 0.13 13.60 -15.07
N ARG A 70 -0.86 13.57 -14.20
CA ARG A 70 -0.95 14.42 -13.02
C ARG A 70 -0.58 13.61 -11.79
N VAL A 71 0.46 14.05 -11.09
CA VAL A 71 1.00 13.40 -9.90
C VAL A 71 0.69 14.27 -8.68
N GLY A 72 -0.08 13.74 -7.74
CA GLY A 72 -0.33 14.38 -6.45
C GLY A 72 0.73 13.98 -5.42
N LEU A 73 1.33 14.96 -4.74
CA LEU A 73 2.12 14.76 -3.54
C LEU A 73 1.24 15.05 -2.32
N PRO A 74 0.83 14.05 -1.53
CA PRO A 74 0.01 14.31 -0.36
C PRO A 74 0.77 15.17 0.65
N SER A 75 0.18 16.27 1.07
CA SER A 75 0.69 17.05 2.21
C SER A 75 0.33 16.38 3.54
N GLY A 76 1.12 16.64 4.58
CA GLY A 76 0.83 16.17 5.93
C GLY A 76 1.08 14.67 6.13
N TYR A 77 0.09 13.95 6.64
CA TYR A 77 0.09 12.58 7.16
C TYR A 77 1.25 11.66 6.74
N PHE A 78 1.52 11.52 5.44
CA PHE A 78 2.51 10.60 4.90
C PHE A 78 3.95 11.10 5.06
N PHE A 79 4.14 12.40 5.15
CA PHE A 79 5.44 13.05 5.26
C PHE A 79 5.72 13.54 6.68
N ASP A 80 4.70 13.92 7.47
CA ASP A 80 4.87 14.49 8.81
C ASP A 80 5.58 13.53 9.79
N GLN A 81 5.39 12.25 9.60
CA GLN A 81 6.00 11.19 10.41
C GLN A 81 7.06 10.39 9.64
N ALA A 82 7.49 10.84 8.47
CA ALA A 82 8.58 10.20 7.73
C ALA A 82 9.94 10.71 8.22
N GLU A 83 10.92 9.80 8.30
CA GLU A 83 12.32 10.17 8.49
C GLU A 83 12.77 11.13 7.37
N PRO A 84 13.66 12.11 7.66
CA PRO A 84 14.04 13.12 6.67
C PRO A 84 14.61 12.56 5.37
N GLU A 85 15.35 11.45 5.43
CA GLU A 85 15.92 10.80 4.23
C GLU A 85 14.83 10.23 3.32
N LEU A 86 13.79 9.61 3.89
CA LEU A 86 12.67 9.06 3.15
C LEU A 86 11.81 10.15 2.53
N GLU A 87 11.56 11.24 3.27
CA GLU A 87 10.89 12.42 2.70
C GLU A 87 11.68 12.98 1.52
N ALA A 88 12.98 13.19 1.68
CA ALA A 88 13.84 13.73 0.61
C ALA A 88 13.87 12.81 -0.61
N ALA A 89 13.98 11.48 -0.40
CA ALA A 89 13.97 10.49 -1.47
C ALA A 89 12.64 10.48 -2.24
N ALA A 90 11.50 10.56 -1.56
CA ALA A 90 10.19 10.60 -2.20
C ALA A 90 9.96 11.91 -2.99
N ARG A 91 10.39 13.06 -2.45
CA ARG A 91 10.35 14.35 -3.17
C ARG A 91 11.28 14.34 -4.40
N THR A 92 12.46 13.74 -4.27
CA THR A 92 13.38 13.56 -5.41
C THR A 92 12.74 12.68 -6.48
N ALA A 93 12.09 11.58 -6.09
CA ALA A 93 11.38 10.70 -7.02
C ALA A 93 10.28 11.46 -7.79
N ALA A 94 9.52 12.32 -7.11
CA ALA A 94 8.53 13.18 -7.76
C ALA A 94 9.18 14.16 -8.77
N GLY A 95 10.37 14.69 -8.45
CA GLY A 95 11.16 15.51 -9.39
C GLY A 95 11.58 14.73 -10.65
N VAL A 96 11.95 13.45 -10.51
CA VAL A 96 12.26 12.56 -11.66
C VAL A 96 11.03 12.36 -12.53
N LEU A 97 9.85 12.15 -11.93
CA LEU A 97 8.59 12.02 -12.68
C LEU A 97 8.22 13.31 -13.41
N ALA A 98 8.48 14.47 -12.80
CA ALA A 98 8.30 15.77 -13.46
C ALA A 98 9.22 15.92 -14.69
N GLN A 99 10.48 15.49 -14.60
CA GLN A 99 11.41 15.47 -15.73
C GLN A 99 10.97 14.52 -16.86
N ALA A 100 10.26 13.43 -16.50
CA ALA A 100 9.63 12.52 -17.47
C ALA A 100 8.34 13.10 -18.09
N GLY A 101 7.94 14.32 -17.72
CA GLY A 101 6.82 15.07 -18.31
C GLY A 101 5.54 15.08 -17.49
N ALA A 102 5.54 14.57 -16.26
CA ALA A 102 4.40 14.64 -15.37
C ALA A 102 4.22 16.05 -14.77
N GLN A 103 2.97 16.42 -14.48
CA GLN A 103 2.64 17.61 -13.69
C GLN A 103 2.54 17.19 -12.22
N VAL A 104 3.39 17.75 -11.37
CA VAL A 104 3.46 17.41 -9.94
C VAL A 104 2.88 18.56 -9.13
N GLU A 105 1.88 18.26 -8.30
CA GLU A 105 1.20 19.24 -7.44
C GLU A 105 1.00 18.67 -6.03
N GLU A 106 1.04 19.54 -5.02
CA GLU A 106 0.66 19.14 -3.66
C GLU A 106 -0.86 18.97 -3.56
N VAL A 107 -1.29 17.93 -2.84
CA VAL A 107 -2.70 17.62 -2.62
C VAL A 107 -2.94 17.32 -1.14
N GLU A 108 -4.09 17.71 -0.63
CA GLU A 108 -4.55 17.33 0.70
C GLU A 108 -5.49 16.12 0.59
N ILE A 109 -5.34 15.15 1.51
CA ILE A 109 -6.27 14.02 1.62
C ILE A 109 -7.09 14.19 2.90
N PRO A 110 -8.32 14.71 2.80
CA PRO A 110 -9.18 14.87 3.96
C PRO A 110 -9.46 13.54 4.66
N TYR A 111 -9.58 13.61 5.98
CA TYR A 111 -9.91 12.46 6.85
C TYR A 111 -8.82 11.37 6.96
N ILE A 112 -7.63 11.51 6.38
CA ILE A 112 -6.60 10.46 6.38
C ILE A 112 -6.11 10.08 7.79
N GLY A 113 -6.18 11.00 8.75
CA GLY A 113 -5.57 10.85 10.07
C GLY A 113 -6.06 9.68 10.92
N GLN A 114 -7.25 9.13 10.67
CA GLN A 114 -7.82 8.00 11.43
C GLN A 114 -7.75 6.67 10.65
N ALA A 115 -7.06 6.64 9.51
CA ALA A 115 -7.03 5.45 8.65
C ALA A 115 -6.46 4.23 9.38
N ALA A 116 -5.35 4.38 10.11
CA ALA A 116 -4.72 3.30 10.85
C ALA A 116 -5.64 2.72 11.94
N ALA A 117 -6.33 3.58 12.71
CA ALA A 117 -7.26 3.12 13.76
C ALA A 117 -8.46 2.37 13.16
N ALA A 118 -9.01 2.85 12.06
CA ALA A 118 -10.11 2.18 11.37
C ALA A 118 -9.68 0.85 10.77
N ALA A 119 -8.50 0.78 10.13
CA ALA A 119 -7.94 -0.44 9.60
C ALA A 119 -7.72 -1.47 10.71
N LEU A 120 -7.05 -1.08 11.81
CA LEU A 120 -6.82 -1.95 12.97
C LEU A 120 -8.12 -2.54 13.50
N THR A 121 -9.16 -1.73 13.66
CA THR A 121 -10.47 -2.20 14.14
C THR A 121 -11.08 -3.23 13.21
N ILE A 122 -10.99 -3.02 11.89
CA ILE A 122 -11.57 -3.93 10.89
C ILE A 122 -10.81 -5.26 10.87
N TYR A 123 -9.47 -5.24 10.78
CA TYR A 123 -8.75 -6.50 10.66
C TYR A 123 -8.66 -7.28 11.98
N LEU A 124 -8.70 -6.62 13.16
CA LEU A 124 -8.88 -7.35 14.42
C LEU A 124 -10.18 -8.14 14.41
N ALA A 125 -11.30 -7.49 14.07
CA ALA A 125 -12.61 -8.16 14.06
C ALA A 125 -12.69 -9.26 13.01
N GLU A 126 -12.25 -9.01 11.78
CA GLU A 126 -12.34 -9.97 10.68
C GLU A 126 -11.36 -11.15 10.83
N ALA A 127 -10.12 -10.88 11.27
CA ALA A 127 -9.15 -11.93 11.53
C ALA A 127 -9.64 -12.85 12.65
N THR A 128 -10.11 -12.31 13.76
CA THR A 128 -10.64 -13.12 14.87
C THR A 128 -11.84 -13.94 14.43
N ALA A 129 -12.80 -13.34 13.71
CA ALA A 129 -13.98 -14.06 13.24
C ALA A 129 -13.63 -15.24 12.29
N TYR A 130 -12.55 -15.12 11.51
CA TYR A 130 -12.11 -16.20 10.62
C TYR A 130 -11.35 -17.30 11.37
N HIS A 131 -10.49 -16.93 12.32
CA HIS A 131 -9.58 -17.85 13.00
C HIS A 131 -10.12 -18.41 14.33
N ASP A 132 -11.32 -18.05 14.76
CA ASP A 132 -11.87 -18.34 16.09
C ASP A 132 -11.88 -19.82 16.44
N ASP A 133 -12.37 -20.66 15.53
CA ASP A 133 -12.42 -22.10 15.72
C ASP A 133 -11.01 -22.71 15.80
N ASP A 134 -10.11 -22.29 14.91
CA ASP A 134 -8.74 -22.83 14.85
C ASP A 134 -7.90 -22.38 16.05
N ILE A 135 -7.98 -21.13 16.47
CA ILE A 135 -7.21 -20.62 17.61
C ILE A 135 -7.72 -21.21 18.94
N THR A 136 -9.03 -21.46 19.03
CA THR A 136 -9.63 -22.12 20.19
C THR A 136 -9.22 -23.59 20.27
N ALA A 137 -9.19 -24.32 19.16
CA ALA A 137 -8.88 -25.75 19.13
C ALA A 137 -7.37 -26.03 19.17
N ARG A 138 -6.53 -25.16 18.60
CA ARG A 138 -5.10 -25.40 18.38
C ARG A 138 -4.27 -24.12 18.55
N PRO A 139 -4.32 -23.44 19.73
CA PRO A 139 -3.62 -22.18 19.96
C PRO A 139 -2.09 -22.29 19.79
N GLU A 140 -1.52 -23.47 19.97
CA GLU A 140 -0.09 -23.76 19.84
C GLU A 140 0.42 -23.65 18.41
N LEU A 141 -0.45 -23.63 17.38
CA LEU A 141 -0.08 -23.44 15.98
C LEU A 141 0.13 -21.94 15.63
N TYR A 142 -0.23 -21.05 16.53
CA TYR A 142 -0.07 -19.61 16.37
C TYR A 142 1.11 -19.12 17.22
N THR A 143 1.91 -18.18 16.69
CA THR A 143 2.90 -17.50 17.50
C THR A 143 2.21 -16.66 18.60
N ASP A 144 2.88 -16.41 19.70
CA ASP A 144 2.32 -15.63 20.82
C ASP A 144 1.79 -14.26 20.35
N GLN A 145 2.54 -13.61 19.45
CA GLN A 145 2.15 -12.32 18.90
C GLN A 145 0.85 -12.38 18.08
N VAL A 146 0.71 -13.39 17.21
CA VAL A 146 -0.51 -13.58 16.39
C VAL A 146 -1.67 -13.96 17.28
N ARG A 147 -1.46 -14.84 18.26
CA ARG A 147 -2.49 -15.24 19.22
C ARG A 147 -3.03 -14.05 20.01
N THR A 148 -2.13 -13.23 20.59
CA THR A 148 -2.53 -12.00 21.29
C THR A 148 -3.34 -11.06 20.39
N PHE A 149 -2.93 -10.92 19.13
CA PHE A 149 -3.63 -10.10 18.17
C PHE A 149 -5.07 -10.61 17.92
N LEU A 150 -5.24 -11.92 17.70
CA LEU A 150 -6.55 -12.53 17.49
C LEU A 150 -7.43 -12.46 18.75
N GLU A 151 -6.85 -12.66 19.92
CA GLU A 151 -7.56 -12.53 21.21
C GLU A 151 -8.10 -11.11 21.42
N LEU A 152 -7.33 -10.07 21.02
CA LEU A 152 -7.80 -8.68 21.09
C LEU A 152 -9.04 -8.42 20.25
N GLY A 153 -9.22 -9.14 19.14
CA GLY A 153 -10.38 -8.98 18.27
C GLY A 153 -11.72 -9.35 18.93
N HIS A 154 -11.72 -10.24 19.94
CA HIS A 154 -12.94 -10.54 20.72
C HIS A 154 -13.47 -9.33 21.49
N TYR A 155 -12.65 -8.32 21.74
CA TYR A 155 -13.05 -7.11 22.46
C TYR A 155 -13.52 -5.99 21.52
N VAL A 156 -13.46 -6.19 20.20
CA VAL A 156 -13.99 -5.22 19.24
C VAL A 156 -15.52 -5.28 19.27
N LEU A 157 -16.14 -4.19 19.70
CA LEU A 157 -17.59 -4.12 19.74
C LEU A 157 -18.17 -3.92 18.34
N ALA A 158 -19.34 -4.51 18.08
CA ALA A 158 -20.02 -4.36 16.79
C ALA A 158 -20.20 -2.88 16.37
N LYS A 159 -20.47 -1.98 17.36
CA LYS A 159 -20.58 -0.53 17.07
C LYS A 159 -19.25 0.06 16.56
N ASP A 160 -18.12 -0.39 17.09
CA ASP A 160 -16.80 0.14 16.71
C ASP A 160 -16.41 -0.34 15.30
N TYR A 161 -16.69 -1.61 14.99
CA TYR A 161 -16.55 -2.15 13.62
C TYR A 161 -17.44 -1.39 12.62
N LEU A 162 -18.71 -1.11 12.97
CA LEU A 162 -19.61 -0.33 12.12
C LEU A 162 -19.13 1.12 11.93
N HIS A 163 -18.57 1.76 12.97
CA HIS A 163 -17.98 3.08 12.85
C HIS A 163 -16.74 3.05 11.93
N ALA A 164 -15.87 2.06 12.06
CA ALA A 164 -14.72 1.88 11.21
C ALA A 164 -15.11 1.68 9.73
N GLN A 165 -16.14 0.86 9.45
CA GLN A 165 -16.69 0.69 8.10
C GLN A 165 -17.30 1.98 7.52
N ARG A 166 -17.98 2.78 8.33
CA ARG A 166 -18.50 4.10 7.91
C ARG A 166 -17.37 5.08 7.60
N TYR A 167 -16.32 5.08 8.44
CA TYR A 167 -15.14 5.89 8.18
C TYR A 167 -14.43 5.43 6.89
N ARG A 168 -14.28 4.13 6.66
CA ARG A 168 -13.76 3.56 5.41
C ARG A 168 -14.48 4.13 4.19
N GLN A 169 -15.81 4.21 4.22
CA GLN A 169 -16.61 4.80 3.14
C GLN A 169 -16.35 6.30 2.99
N LEU A 170 -16.20 7.03 4.10
CA LEU A 170 -15.91 8.47 4.09
C LEU A 170 -14.54 8.72 3.45
N LEU A 171 -13.51 8.00 3.90
CA LEU A 171 -12.17 8.09 3.34
C LEU A 171 -12.15 7.70 1.85
N GLY A 172 -12.86 6.63 1.48
CA GLY A 172 -12.97 6.20 0.07
C GLY A 172 -13.57 7.29 -0.82
N ARG A 173 -14.62 8.00 -0.36
CA ARG A 173 -15.18 9.15 -1.09
C ARG A 173 -14.19 10.31 -1.19
N SER A 174 -13.49 10.62 -0.11
CA SER A 174 -12.44 11.64 -0.11
C SER A 174 -11.35 11.32 -1.14
N MET A 175 -10.89 10.06 -1.20
CA MET A 175 -9.92 9.61 -2.20
C MET A 175 -10.43 9.76 -3.63
N VAL A 176 -11.72 9.48 -3.90
CA VAL A 176 -12.31 9.71 -5.24
C VAL A 176 -12.24 11.20 -5.61
N GLU A 177 -12.55 12.11 -4.68
CA GLU A 177 -12.47 13.56 -4.95
C GLU A 177 -11.03 14.02 -5.20
N VAL A 178 -10.07 13.58 -4.38
CA VAL A 178 -8.64 13.88 -4.58
C VAL A 178 -8.18 13.40 -5.96
N MET A 179 -8.54 12.17 -6.33
CA MET A 179 -8.14 11.54 -7.60
C MET A 179 -8.85 12.11 -8.84
N ARG A 180 -9.77 13.06 -8.71
CA ARG A 180 -10.27 13.85 -9.85
C ARG A 180 -9.22 14.80 -10.39
N ASN A 181 -8.33 15.27 -9.53
CA ASN A 181 -7.32 16.26 -9.89
C ASN A 181 -5.94 15.66 -10.16
N CYS A 182 -5.71 14.40 -9.75
CA CYS A 182 -4.48 13.67 -10.05
C CYS A 182 -4.78 12.26 -10.56
N ASP A 183 -3.85 11.69 -11.31
CA ASP A 183 -3.97 10.34 -11.88
C ASP A 183 -3.31 9.32 -10.97
N VAL A 184 -2.23 9.72 -10.29
CA VAL A 184 -1.56 8.95 -9.24
C VAL A 184 -1.15 9.86 -8.07
N LEU A 185 -0.98 9.24 -6.89
CA LEU A 185 -0.34 9.87 -5.73
C LEU A 185 1.05 9.26 -5.55
N VAL A 186 2.00 10.06 -5.07
CA VAL A 186 3.39 9.62 -4.80
C VAL A 186 3.81 10.05 -3.40
N MET A 187 4.34 9.11 -2.62
CA MET A 187 4.72 9.33 -1.22
C MET A 187 5.72 8.27 -0.75
N PRO A 188 6.40 8.47 0.40
CA PRO A 188 7.21 7.40 0.98
C PRO A 188 6.37 6.13 1.23
N THR A 189 6.90 4.95 0.86
CA THR A 189 6.21 3.69 1.14
C THR A 189 6.10 3.45 2.64
N LEU A 190 7.20 3.66 3.35
CA LEU A 190 7.29 3.54 4.81
C LEU A 190 7.80 4.87 5.37
N PRO A 191 7.44 5.22 6.60
CA PRO A 191 7.93 6.43 7.25
C PRO A 191 9.31 6.26 7.91
N LEU A 192 9.82 5.04 7.99
CA LEU A 192 11.10 4.68 8.61
C LEU A 192 11.96 3.86 7.66
N THR A 193 13.27 3.91 7.86
CA THR A 193 14.23 2.99 7.26
C THR A 193 14.08 1.59 7.87
N VAL A 194 14.89 0.63 7.42
CA VAL A 194 14.79 -0.77 7.89
C VAL A 194 15.09 -0.86 9.40
N PRO A 195 14.15 -1.30 10.24
CA PRO A 195 14.38 -1.48 11.67
C PRO A 195 15.29 -2.70 11.94
N ASN A 196 15.96 -2.72 13.08
CA ASN A 196 16.72 -3.88 13.52
C ASN A 196 15.79 -5.06 13.85
N LEU A 197 16.30 -6.27 13.69
CA LEU A 197 15.56 -7.47 14.11
C LEU A 197 15.28 -7.41 15.62
N GLY A 198 14.02 -7.62 16.00
CA GLY A 198 13.56 -7.55 17.40
C GLY A 198 13.37 -6.13 17.94
N GLN A 199 13.52 -5.10 17.12
CA GLN A 199 13.21 -3.73 17.54
C GLN A 199 11.71 -3.55 17.70
N GLU A 200 11.26 -3.16 18.89
CA GLU A 200 9.83 -3.02 19.20
C GLU A 200 9.31 -1.60 18.97
N THR A 201 10.15 -0.60 19.27
CA THR A 201 9.78 0.82 19.15
C THR A 201 10.76 1.60 18.27
N VAL A 202 10.29 2.70 17.71
CA VAL A 202 11.06 3.65 16.91
C VAL A 202 10.63 5.06 17.25
N THR A 203 11.59 6.01 17.27
CA THR A 203 11.28 7.42 17.42
C THR A 203 11.47 8.14 16.10
N ILE A 204 10.38 8.63 15.52
CA ILE A 204 10.39 9.39 14.27
C ILE A 204 9.96 10.82 14.59
N ARG A 205 10.80 11.80 14.27
CA ARG A 205 10.54 13.23 14.52
C ARG A 205 10.10 13.54 15.96
N GLY A 206 10.70 12.81 16.93
CA GLY A 206 10.40 13.00 18.37
C GLY A 206 9.13 12.29 18.87
N VAL A 207 8.44 11.52 18.01
CA VAL A 207 7.28 10.71 18.40
C VAL A 207 7.71 9.25 18.50
N GLU A 208 7.61 8.67 19.71
CA GLU A 208 7.82 7.24 19.91
C GLU A 208 6.56 6.46 19.51
N GLN A 209 6.77 5.38 18.78
CA GLN A 209 5.69 4.49 18.32
C GLN A 209 6.22 3.06 18.13
N THR A 210 5.34 2.08 18.08
CA THR A 210 5.78 0.72 17.78
C THR A 210 6.23 0.62 16.31
N VAL A 211 7.27 -0.18 16.05
CA VAL A 211 7.73 -0.48 14.68
C VAL A 211 6.57 -0.99 13.83
N PHE A 212 5.73 -1.86 14.41
CA PHE A 212 4.54 -2.39 13.72
C PHE A 212 3.61 -1.27 13.21
N ALA A 213 3.22 -0.33 14.08
CA ALA A 213 2.35 0.79 13.69
C ALA A 213 3.01 1.71 12.65
N ALA A 214 4.31 1.98 12.82
CA ALA A 214 5.06 2.79 11.86
C ALA A 214 5.11 2.15 10.47
N MET A 215 5.39 0.85 10.38
CA MET A 215 5.47 0.13 9.10
C MET A 215 4.14 0.09 8.34
N LEU A 216 3.01 0.08 9.04
CA LEU A 216 1.69 -0.01 8.41
C LEU A 216 1.13 1.37 8.00
N ARG A 217 1.55 2.43 8.68
CA ARG A 217 0.99 3.79 8.58
C ARG A 217 0.73 4.25 7.14
N ASN A 218 1.70 4.10 6.24
CA ASN A 218 1.61 4.64 4.89
C ASN A 218 0.96 3.67 3.89
N THR A 219 0.79 2.40 4.23
CA THR A 219 0.25 1.37 3.34
C THR A 219 -1.20 1.00 3.64
N GLU A 220 -1.58 0.97 4.91
CA GLU A 220 -2.95 0.62 5.36
C GLU A 220 -4.08 1.47 4.74
N PRO A 221 -3.93 2.79 4.55
CA PRO A 221 -4.99 3.59 3.95
C PRO A 221 -5.44 3.06 2.59
N PHE A 222 -4.52 2.47 1.81
CA PHE A 222 -4.80 1.94 0.48
C PHE A 222 -5.30 0.48 0.49
N ASN A 223 -5.10 -0.25 1.58
CA ASN A 223 -5.83 -1.48 1.86
C ASN A 223 -7.26 -1.16 2.26
N LEU A 224 -7.44 -0.17 3.13
CA LEU A 224 -8.75 0.28 3.61
C LEU A 224 -9.64 0.80 2.47
N THR A 225 -9.08 1.58 1.53
CA THR A 225 -9.81 2.14 0.37
C THR A 225 -9.81 1.24 -0.87
N GLY A 226 -8.99 0.18 -0.88
CA GLY A 226 -8.92 -0.80 -1.98
C GLY A 226 -8.20 -0.32 -3.23
N GLN A 227 -7.43 0.76 -3.17
CA GLN A 227 -6.72 1.33 -4.32
C GLN A 227 -5.47 0.53 -4.71
N PRO A 228 -5.08 0.50 -6.00
CA PRO A 228 -3.84 -0.09 -6.43
C PRO A 228 -2.65 0.75 -5.95
N ALA A 229 -1.59 0.09 -5.50
CA ALA A 229 -0.37 0.71 -5.02
C ALA A 229 0.87 -0.08 -5.45
N LEU A 230 1.87 0.62 -5.94
CA LEU A 230 3.16 0.07 -6.36
C LEU A 230 4.28 0.70 -5.55
N THR A 231 5.16 -0.11 -4.98
CA THR A 231 6.42 0.37 -4.39
C THR A 231 7.56 0.12 -5.36
N VAL A 232 8.39 1.14 -5.57
CA VAL A 232 9.65 1.01 -6.30
C VAL A 232 10.80 1.56 -5.46
N PRO A 233 12.02 1.01 -5.57
CA PRO A 233 13.21 1.56 -4.90
C PRO A 233 13.45 3.01 -5.36
N CYS A 234 13.77 3.90 -4.41
CA CYS A 234 14.02 5.32 -4.71
C CYS A 234 15.32 5.86 -4.12
N GLY A 235 16.15 5.02 -3.57
CA GLY A 235 17.43 5.39 -2.99
C GLY A 235 17.89 4.41 -1.93
N PHE A 236 18.97 4.79 -1.28
CA PHE A 236 19.51 4.11 -0.11
C PHE A 236 19.75 5.13 0.99
N SER A 237 19.54 4.73 2.25
CA SER A 237 19.86 5.55 3.44
C SER A 237 21.37 5.76 3.54
N ALA A 238 21.80 6.63 4.47
CA ALA A 238 23.21 6.83 4.79
C ALA A 238 23.92 5.52 5.19
N ASP A 239 23.19 4.56 5.79
CA ASP A 239 23.70 3.23 6.14
C ASP A 239 23.62 2.20 5.00
N GLY A 240 23.25 2.63 3.80
CA GLY A 240 23.17 1.76 2.62
C GLY A 240 21.92 0.86 2.57
N LEU A 241 20.89 1.13 3.38
CA LEU A 241 19.63 0.37 3.39
C LEU A 241 18.66 0.92 2.34
N PRO A 242 17.90 0.06 1.65
CA PRO A 242 17.01 0.48 0.56
C PRO A 242 15.82 1.29 1.07
N MET A 243 15.46 2.34 0.33
CA MET A 243 14.28 3.17 0.53
C MET A 243 13.29 2.98 -0.61
N GLY A 244 12.00 3.06 -0.33
CA GLY A 244 10.91 2.88 -1.28
C GLY A 244 10.00 4.09 -1.40
N VAL A 245 9.59 4.40 -2.64
CA VAL A 245 8.51 5.33 -2.93
C VAL A 245 7.28 4.55 -3.38
N GLN A 246 6.12 4.96 -2.89
CA GLN A 246 4.83 4.37 -3.21
C GLN A 246 4.08 5.23 -4.23
N ILE A 247 3.53 4.58 -5.25
CA ILE A 247 2.71 5.15 -6.31
C ILE A 247 1.31 4.55 -6.18
N VAL A 248 0.30 5.37 -5.95
CA VAL A 248 -1.09 4.93 -5.73
C VAL A 248 -1.99 5.47 -6.82
N GLY A 249 -2.83 4.61 -7.40
CA GLY A 249 -3.73 4.96 -8.50
C GLY A 249 -5.20 4.95 -8.11
N ARG A 250 -6.05 5.27 -9.11
CA ARG A 250 -7.49 5.09 -9.00
C ARG A 250 -7.84 3.59 -8.99
N PRO A 251 -8.95 3.20 -8.34
CA PRO A 251 -9.40 1.82 -8.44
C PRO A 251 -9.50 1.33 -9.89
N PHE A 252 -8.89 0.19 -10.19
CA PHE A 252 -8.81 -0.45 -11.51
C PHE A 252 -7.99 0.31 -12.56
N ASP A 253 -7.18 1.27 -12.14
CA ASP A 253 -6.22 1.97 -13.02
C ASP A 253 -4.77 1.56 -12.69
N GLU A 254 -4.55 0.24 -12.65
CA GLU A 254 -3.21 -0.34 -12.49
C GLU A 254 -2.27 0.11 -13.63
N VAL A 255 -2.83 0.44 -14.79
CA VAL A 255 -2.06 0.96 -15.94
C VAL A 255 -1.36 2.27 -15.57
N ALA A 256 -2.06 3.23 -14.97
CA ALA A 256 -1.46 4.49 -14.55
C ALA A 256 -0.34 4.27 -13.52
N VAL A 257 -0.57 3.38 -12.55
CA VAL A 257 0.40 3.03 -11.51
C VAL A 257 1.66 2.38 -12.11
N LEU A 258 1.46 1.35 -12.94
CA LEU A 258 2.55 0.63 -13.60
C LEU A 258 3.34 1.54 -14.56
N ARG A 259 2.65 2.34 -15.38
CA ARG A 259 3.28 3.29 -16.29
C ARG A 259 4.14 4.31 -15.55
N THR A 260 3.63 4.87 -14.45
CA THR A 260 4.39 5.82 -13.63
C THR A 260 5.64 5.17 -13.01
N GLY A 261 5.50 3.97 -12.43
CA GLY A 261 6.63 3.23 -11.89
C GLY A 261 7.64 2.81 -12.96
N TYR A 262 7.18 2.43 -14.14
CA TYR A 262 8.03 2.10 -15.27
C TYR A 262 8.84 3.31 -15.76
N ALA A 263 8.19 4.44 -15.97
CA ALA A 263 8.87 5.69 -16.35
C ALA A 263 9.94 6.09 -15.33
N TYR A 264 9.64 5.93 -14.02
CA TYR A 264 10.62 6.15 -12.96
C TYR A 264 11.82 5.21 -13.08
N GLN A 265 11.61 3.91 -13.30
CA GLN A 265 12.69 2.92 -13.47
C GLN A 265 13.51 3.13 -14.74
N GLN A 266 12.93 3.70 -15.81
CA GLN A 266 13.70 4.06 -17.02
C GLN A 266 14.61 5.28 -16.80
N ALA A 267 14.32 6.11 -15.82
CA ALA A 267 15.09 7.32 -15.48
C ALA A 267 16.07 7.10 -14.30
N THR A 268 16.06 5.92 -13.66
CA THR A 268 16.88 5.60 -12.48
C THR A 268 17.40 4.16 -12.52
N ASP A 269 18.44 3.89 -11.73
CA ASP A 269 19.08 2.56 -11.66
C ASP A 269 18.88 1.83 -10.32
N TRP A 270 18.04 2.37 -9.42
CA TRP A 270 17.87 1.84 -8.06
C TRP A 270 17.47 0.36 -8.02
N HIS A 271 16.64 -0.08 -8.96
CA HIS A 271 16.15 -1.45 -9.08
C HIS A 271 17.21 -2.45 -9.59
N GLU A 272 18.31 -1.96 -10.18
CA GLU A 272 19.42 -2.78 -10.66
C GLU A 272 20.42 -3.12 -9.56
N ARG A 273 20.48 -2.32 -8.50
CA ARG A 273 21.41 -2.50 -7.39
C ARG A 273 21.13 -3.78 -6.62
N ARG A 274 22.20 -4.45 -6.20
CA ARG A 274 22.13 -5.70 -5.46
C ARG A 274 22.93 -5.59 -4.18
N PRO A 275 22.53 -6.30 -3.09
CA PRO A 275 23.38 -6.41 -1.92
C PRO A 275 24.69 -7.09 -2.31
N THR A 276 25.79 -6.60 -1.77
CA THR A 276 27.07 -7.30 -1.78
C THR A 276 26.99 -8.40 -0.73
N VAL A 277 26.90 -9.65 -1.19
CA VAL A 277 26.90 -10.86 -0.33
C VAL A 277 28.33 -11.36 -0.21
#